data_6fb56130d90bcad96d2c1a2a7ae6a12f
#
_entry.id   6fb56130d90bcad96d2c1a2a7ae6a12f
#
_cell.length_a   1.000
_cell.length_b   1.000
_cell.length_c   1.000
_cell.angle_alpha   90.00
_cell.angle_beta   90.00
_cell.angle_gamma   90.00
#
_symmetry.space_group_name_H-M   'P 1'
#
loop_
_entity.id
_entity.type
_entity.pdbx_description
1 polymer ?
#
loop_
_entity_poly.entity_id
_entity_poly.type
_entity_poly.pdbx_seq_one_letter_code
_entity_poly.pdbx_strand_id
1 'polypeptide(L)'
;MKEVVILSAQRTAIGSFLGSLKDLTSPKLGAIAIQSALSRSGVSASEIEECLMGCVLTAGVGQAPARQASIFSGLPHSVKATTLNRVCGSGLRTVMWGSQIIQCGDAEVLVAGGMENMSRAPYLLDKGREGYRLGNGKLIDSMIQDGLWDVYNN
;
A
#
# COMPACT_ATOMS: atom_id res chain seq x y z
N MET A 1 -28.65 -0.30 -8.30
CA MET A 1 -27.24 -0.04 -7.88
C MET A 1 -26.52 0.50 -9.09
N LYS A 2 -25.63 1.48 -8.94
CA LYS A 2 -24.76 1.93 -10.04
C LYS A 2 -23.92 0.74 -10.51
N GLU A 3 -23.76 0.58 -11.81
CA GLU A 3 -22.80 -0.35 -12.38
C GLU A 3 -21.38 0.20 -12.13
N VAL A 4 -20.48 -0.68 -11.72
CA VAL A 4 -19.08 -0.32 -11.45
C VAL A 4 -18.20 -1.12 -12.40
N VAL A 5 -17.33 -0.43 -13.12
CA VAL A 5 -16.45 -1.02 -14.12
C VAL A 5 -14.98 -0.75 -13.80
N ILE A 6 -14.10 -1.64 -14.25
CA ILE A 6 -12.65 -1.45 -14.15
C ILE A 6 -12.18 -0.94 -15.51
N LEU A 7 -11.67 0.30 -15.54
CA LEU A 7 -11.20 0.95 -16.78
C LEU A 7 -9.78 0.52 -17.16
N SER A 8 -8.95 0.23 -16.18
CA SER A 8 -7.57 -0.22 -16.39
C SER A 8 -7.08 -1.03 -15.20
N ALA A 9 -6.26 -2.03 -15.45
CA ALA A 9 -5.58 -2.82 -14.43
C ALA A 9 -4.11 -2.98 -14.79
N GLN A 10 -3.20 -2.52 -13.92
CA GLN A 10 -1.77 -2.51 -14.16
C GLN A 10 -1.00 -2.97 -12.92
N ARG A 11 0.17 -3.51 -13.13
CA ARG A 11 1.09 -3.89 -12.04
C ARG A 11 2.54 -3.77 -12.49
N THR A 12 3.43 -3.60 -11.53
CA THR A 12 4.88 -3.76 -11.72
C THR A 12 5.24 -5.23 -11.89
N ALA A 13 6.45 -5.51 -12.32
CA ALA A 13 7.03 -6.85 -12.15
C ALA A 13 7.03 -7.23 -10.66
N ILE A 14 6.97 -8.53 -10.37
CA ILE A 14 7.21 -9.07 -9.03
C ILE A 14 8.71 -9.34 -8.92
N GLY A 15 9.37 -8.59 -8.05
CA GLY A 15 10.80 -8.82 -7.74
C GLY A 15 10.98 -9.98 -6.76
N SER A 16 12.11 -10.63 -6.84
CA SER A 16 12.54 -11.55 -5.79
C SER A 16 12.95 -10.78 -4.53
N PHE A 17 12.89 -11.46 -3.37
CA PHE A 17 13.37 -10.91 -2.11
C PHE A 17 14.85 -10.51 -2.23
N LEU A 18 15.18 -9.29 -1.80
CA LEU A 18 16.48 -8.64 -1.95
C LEU A 18 16.96 -8.51 -3.41
N GLY A 19 16.06 -8.64 -4.39
CA GLY A 19 16.36 -8.55 -5.82
C GLY A 19 16.38 -7.11 -6.35
N SER A 20 16.17 -6.96 -7.66
CA SER A 20 16.34 -5.69 -8.39
C SER A 20 15.42 -4.56 -7.93
N LEU A 21 14.29 -4.86 -7.29
CA LEU A 21 13.35 -3.85 -6.79
C LEU A 21 13.57 -3.49 -5.32
N LYS A 22 14.57 -4.05 -4.64
CA LYS A 22 14.81 -3.87 -3.19
C LYS A 22 14.94 -2.41 -2.75
N ASP A 23 15.48 -1.55 -3.61
CA ASP A 23 15.78 -0.16 -3.26
C ASP A 23 14.58 0.79 -3.47
N LEU A 24 13.50 0.32 -4.08
CA LEU A 24 12.28 1.09 -4.24
C LEU A 24 11.40 0.95 -3.00
N THR A 25 10.87 2.08 -2.50
CA THR A 25 9.87 2.01 -1.43
C THR A 25 8.52 1.49 -1.96
N SER A 26 7.71 0.86 -1.10
CA SER A 26 6.37 0.41 -1.49
C SER A 26 5.51 1.52 -2.10
N PRO A 27 5.49 2.78 -1.60
CA PRO A 27 4.77 3.87 -2.27
C PRO A 27 5.30 4.21 -3.67
N LYS A 28 6.60 4.09 -3.93
CA LYS A 28 7.15 4.30 -5.27
C LYS A 28 6.71 3.20 -6.25
N LEU A 29 6.69 1.95 -5.80
CA LEU A 29 6.15 0.84 -6.60
C LEU A 29 4.65 1.05 -6.90
N GLY A 30 3.88 1.44 -5.89
CA GLY A 30 2.47 1.80 -6.05
C GLY A 30 2.27 2.95 -7.05
N ALA A 31 3.08 3.99 -6.95
CA ALA A 31 3.01 5.14 -7.86
C ALA A 31 3.24 4.75 -9.33
N ILE A 32 4.20 3.88 -9.61
CA ILE A 32 4.46 3.38 -10.97
C ILE A 32 3.22 2.65 -11.53
N ALA A 33 2.60 1.80 -10.73
CA ALA A 33 1.39 1.09 -11.13
C ALA A 33 0.21 2.05 -11.37
N ILE A 34 0.02 3.04 -10.49
CA ILE A 34 -1.01 4.08 -10.63
C ILE A 34 -0.80 4.90 -11.90
N GLN A 35 0.40 5.39 -12.15
CA GLN A 35 0.73 6.13 -13.38
C GLN A 35 0.40 5.32 -14.63
N SER A 36 0.79 4.06 -14.66
CA SER A 36 0.51 3.18 -15.78
C SER A 36 -0.99 2.91 -15.95
N ALA A 37 -1.73 2.76 -14.85
CA ALA A 37 -3.17 2.57 -14.88
C ALA A 37 -3.88 3.81 -15.44
N LEU A 38 -3.51 5.00 -14.96
CA LEU A 38 -4.06 6.27 -15.46
C LEU A 38 -3.80 6.46 -16.95
N SER A 39 -2.55 6.28 -17.40
CA SER A 39 -2.21 6.47 -18.81
C SER A 39 -2.97 5.56 -19.77
N ARG A 40 -3.45 4.41 -19.28
CA ARG A 40 -4.21 3.42 -20.09
C ARG A 40 -5.72 3.50 -19.92
N SER A 41 -6.20 4.16 -18.88
CA SER A 41 -7.63 4.26 -18.59
C SER A 41 -8.35 5.28 -19.49
N GLY A 42 -7.63 6.25 -20.03
CA GLY A 42 -8.21 7.41 -20.71
C GLY A 42 -8.80 8.46 -19.75
N VAL A 43 -8.67 8.26 -18.44
CA VAL A 43 -9.16 9.17 -17.39
C VAL A 43 -8.09 10.19 -17.03
N SER A 44 -8.47 11.44 -16.87
CA SER A 44 -7.56 12.48 -16.38
C SER A 44 -7.27 12.29 -14.89
N ALA A 45 -6.04 12.59 -14.47
CA ALA A 45 -5.68 12.58 -13.06
C ALA A 45 -6.56 13.52 -12.21
N SER A 46 -7.10 14.59 -12.80
CA SER A 46 -8.00 15.55 -12.14
C SER A 46 -9.40 15.00 -11.86
N GLU A 47 -9.79 13.90 -12.50
CA GLU A 47 -11.07 13.23 -12.27
C GLU A 47 -11.02 12.21 -11.13
N ILE A 48 -9.83 11.88 -10.65
CA ILE A 48 -9.67 10.94 -9.55
C ILE A 48 -10.03 11.63 -8.22
N GLU A 49 -10.96 11.04 -7.51
CA GLU A 49 -11.48 11.57 -6.25
C GLU A 49 -10.85 10.88 -5.03
N GLU A 50 -10.48 9.60 -5.17
CA GLU A 50 -9.92 8.81 -4.07
C GLU A 50 -8.87 7.81 -4.56
N CYS A 51 -7.87 7.55 -3.70
CA CYS A 51 -6.80 6.59 -3.90
C CYS A 51 -6.74 5.62 -2.72
N LEU A 52 -7.12 4.38 -2.94
CA LEU A 52 -7.15 3.31 -1.94
C LEU A 52 -6.00 2.34 -2.19
N MET A 53 -5.02 2.28 -1.28
CA MET A 53 -3.88 1.38 -1.44
C MET A 53 -3.70 0.48 -0.23
N GLY A 54 -3.68 -0.83 -0.48
CA GLY A 54 -3.28 -1.82 0.51
C GLY A 54 -1.78 -1.77 0.77
N CYS A 55 -1.38 -1.83 2.04
CA CYS A 55 0.01 -1.96 2.45
C CYS A 55 0.04 -2.62 3.83
N VAL A 56 0.79 -3.70 3.98
CA VAL A 56 0.86 -4.49 5.23
C VAL A 56 2.02 -4.01 6.09
N LEU A 57 3.23 -3.99 5.53
CA LEU A 57 4.48 -3.70 6.23
C LEU A 57 4.77 -2.20 6.17
N THR A 58 4.19 -1.45 7.09
CA THR A 58 4.26 0.02 7.10
C THR A 58 5.39 0.58 7.95
N ALA A 59 6.06 -0.24 8.73
CA ALA A 59 7.19 0.20 9.56
C ALA A 59 8.31 0.79 8.69
N GLY A 60 8.74 2.02 9.01
CA GLY A 60 9.80 2.71 8.28
C GLY A 60 9.42 3.23 6.88
N VAL A 61 8.18 3.03 6.42
CA VAL A 61 7.71 3.53 5.11
C VAL A 61 7.38 5.02 5.15
N GLY A 62 7.14 5.56 6.32
CA GLY A 62 6.70 6.94 6.53
C GLY A 62 5.18 7.04 6.69
N GLN A 63 4.70 8.28 6.83
CA GLN A 63 3.28 8.53 7.04
C GLN A 63 2.44 8.19 5.81
N ALA A 64 1.25 7.63 6.04
CA ALA A 64 0.21 7.44 5.05
C ALA A 64 0.73 6.91 3.69
N PRO A 65 1.19 5.66 3.59
CA PRO A 65 1.79 5.12 2.37
C PRO A 65 0.95 5.31 1.10
N ALA A 66 -0.38 5.17 1.19
CA ALA A 66 -1.27 5.44 0.06
C ALA A 66 -1.21 6.91 -0.40
N ARG A 67 -1.10 7.84 0.54
CA ARG A 67 -0.94 9.27 0.22
C ARG A 67 0.38 9.53 -0.49
N GLN A 68 1.46 8.89 -0.06
CA GLN A 68 2.75 8.98 -0.74
C GLN A 68 2.64 8.45 -2.18
N ALA A 69 2.03 7.27 -2.37
CA ALA A 69 1.84 6.70 -3.70
C ALA A 69 0.99 7.60 -4.61
N SER A 70 -0.10 8.17 -4.08
CA SER A 70 -0.96 9.13 -4.76
C SER A 70 -0.16 10.35 -5.26
N ILE A 71 0.60 11.00 -4.39
CA ILE A 71 1.40 12.17 -4.75
C ILE A 71 2.52 11.82 -5.72
N PHE A 72 3.26 10.74 -5.47
CA PHE A 72 4.35 10.29 -6.35
C PHE A 72 3.85 9.88 -7.74
N SER A 73 2.59 9.47 -7.87
CA SER A 73 1.98 9.15 -9.16
C SER A 73 1.52 10.38 -9.95
N GLY A 74 1.57 11.58 -9.37
CA GLY A 74 1.12 12.81 -10.00
C GLY A 74 -0.38 13.09 -9.85
N LEU A 75 -1.08 12.37 -8.98
CA LEU A 75 -2.46 12.71 -8.64
C LEU A 75 -2.53 14.06 -7.90
N PRO A 76 -3.59 14.86 -8.11
CA PRO A 76 -3.78 16.12 -7.41
C PRO A 76 -3.76 15.98 -5.89
N HIS A 77 -3.32 17.02 -5.20
CA HIS A 77 -3.29 17.07 -3.73
C HIS A 77 -4.69 17.00 -3.09
N SER A 78 -5.73 17.30 -3.85
CA SER A 78 -7.14 17.19 -3.43
C SER A 78 -7.64 15.74 -3.33
N VAL A 79 -6.99 14.79 -4.01
CA VAL A 79 -7.36 13.37 -3.96
C VAL A 79 -7.22 12.85 -2.54
N LYS A 80 -8.29 12.30 -1.99
CA LYS A 80 -8.27 11.60 -0.71
C LYS A 80 -7.44 10.33 -0.84
N ALA A 81 -6.72 9.92 0.19
CA ALA A 81 -5.90 8.72 0.13
C ALA A 81 -5.99 7.91 1.42
N THR A 82 -6.30 6.63 1.29
CA THR A 82 -6.44 5.71 2.43
C THR A 82 -5.54 4.51 2.27
N THR A 83 -4.73 4.25 3.29
CA THR A 83 -3.94 3.02 3.41
C THR A 83 -4.75 1.98 4.18
N LEU A 84 -4.91 0.79 3.59
CA LEU A 84 -5.68 -0.31 4.16
C LEU A 84 -4.77 -1.50 4.44
N ASN A 85 -4.93 -2.12 5.60
CA ASN A 85 -4.29 -3.38 5.92
C ASN A 85 -5.34 -4.45 6.24
N ARG A 86 -5.36 -5.48 5.43
CA ARG A 86 -6.08 -6.74 5.64
C ARG A 86 -5.17 -7.91 5.27
N VAL A 87 -3.93 -7.83 5.73
CA VAL A 87 -2.85 -8.78 5.44
C VAL A 87 -2.76 -9.02 3.91
N CYS A 88 -2.57 -10.24 3.44
CA CYS A 88 -2.43 -10.55 2.00
C CYS A 88 -3.64 -10.16 1.14
N GLY A 89 -4.81 -9.97 1.72
CA GLY A 89 -6.03 -9.54 1.06
C GLY A 89 -6.20 -8.03 0.87
N SER A 90 -5.22 -7.21 1.29
CA SER A 90 -5.34 -5.74 1.33
C SER A 90 -5.64 -5.14 -0.04
N GLY A 91 -4.90 -5.52 -1.08
CA GLY A 91 -5.11 -4.98 -2.43
C GLY A 91 -6.49 -5.33 -3.02
N LEU A 92 -6.94 -6.59 -2.85
CA LEU A 92 -8.28 -6.97 -3.27
C LEU A 92 -9.37 -6.24 -2.47
N ARG A 93 -9.14 -6.04 -1.17
CA ARG A 93 -10.09 -5.32 -0.32
C ARG A 93 -10.26 -3.86 -0.74
N THR A 94 -9.23 -3.20 -1.22
CA THR A 94 -9.36 -1.83 -1.74
C THR A 94 -10.25 -1.78 -2.98
N VAL A 95 -10.17 -2.77 -3.88
CA VAL A 95 -11.04 -2.87 -5.06
C VAL A 95 -12.50 -3.07 -4.65
N MET A 96 -12.74 -3.99 -3.70
CA MET A 96 -14.10 -4.23 -3.17
C MET A 96 -14.67 -2.98 -2.50
N TRP A 97 -13.86 -2.29 -1.71
CA TRP A 97 -14.27 -1.06 -1.03
C TRP A 97 -14.51 0.08 -2.03
N GLY A 98 -13.63 0.24 -3.02
CA GLY A 98 -13.83 1.22 -4.09
C GLY A 98 -15.15 1.01 -4.84
N SER A 99 -15.49 -0.24 -5.14
CA SER A 99 -16.81 -0.57 -5.72
C SER A 99 -17.96 -0.12 -4.82
N GLN A 100 -17.86 -0.33 -3.50
CA GLN A 100 -18.89 0.11 -2.54
C GLN A 100 -19.01 1.63 -2.49
N ILE A 101 -17.89 2.36 -2.50
CA ILE A 101 -17.84 3.83 -2.51
C ILE A 101 -18.59 4.38 -3.74
N ILE A 102 -18.34 3.83 -4.93
CA ILE A 102 -19.03 4.24 -6.16
C ILE A 102 -20.53 3.90 -6.09
N GLN A 103 -20.89 2.74 -5.58
CA GLN A 103 -22.29 2.34 -5.43
C GLN A 103 -23.05 3.23 -4.44
N CYS A 104 -22.40 3.69 -3.37
CA CYS A 104 -22.96 4.63 -2.41
C CYS A 104 -23.04 6.06 -2.95
N GLY A 105 -22.30 6.39 -4.00
CA GLY A 105 -22.27 7.74 -4.59
C GLY A 105 -21.28 8.69 -3.92
N ASP A 106 -20.36 8.15 -3.10
CA ASP A 106 -19.35 8.96 -2.39
C ASP A 106 -18.19 9.39 -3.31
N ALA A 107 -17.97 8.65 -4.41
CA ALA A 107 -17.07 8.98 -5.51
C ALA A 107 -17.56 8.35 -6.81
N GLU A 108 -17.11 8.90 -7.94
CA GLU A 108 -17.41 8.36 -9.27
C GLU A 108 -16.19 7.65 -9.88
N VAL A 109 -15.00 8.19 -9.66
CA VAL A 109 -13.76 7.63 -10.23
C VAL A 109 -12.68 7.57 -9.14
N LEU A 110 -12.12 6.39 -8.96
CA LEU A 110 -11.07 6.18 -7.96
C LEU A 110 -9.98 5.21 -8.43
N VAL A 111 -8.86 5.25 -7.72
CA VAL A 111 -7.78 4.28 -7.85
C VAL A 111 -7.83 3.32 -6.67
N ALA A 112 -7.79 2.01 -6.95
CA ALA A 112 -7.72 0.97 -5.93
C ALA A 112 -6.62 -0.03 -6.26
N GLY A 113 -5.81 -0.39 -5.28
CA GLY A 113 -4.73 -1.34 -5.49
C GLY A 113 -3.99 -1.72 -4.21
N GLY A 114 -2.80 -2.23 -4.36
CA GLY A 114 -1.90 -2.57 -3.26
C GLY A 114 -0.45 -2.39 -3.65
N MET A 115 0.40 -2.29 -2.66
CA MET A 115 1.83 -2.10 -2.81
C MET A 115 2.56 -2.71 -1.63
N GLU A 116 3.70 -3.36 -1.88
CA GLU A 116 4.52 -3.93 -0.82
C GLU A 116 5.97 -4.01 -1.27
N ASN A 117 6.90 -3.85 -0.35
CA ASN A 117 8.29 -4.24 -0.55
C ASN A 117 8.83 -4.90 0.71
N MET A 118 8.79 -6.21 0.76
CA MET A 118 9.24 -7.01 1.90
C MET A 118 10.75 -6.88 2.15
N SER A 119 11.54 -6.60 1.10
CA SER A 119 13.00 -6.39 1.23
C SER A 119 13.34 -5.16 2.06
N ARG A 120 12.41 -4.24 2.25
CA ARG A 120 12.60 -3.01 3.03
C ARG A 120 11.96 -3.04 4.40
N ALA A 121 11.36 -4.15 4.80
CA ALA A 121 10.85 -4.31 6.15
C ALA A 121 12.01 -4.20 7.17
N PRO A 122 11.95 -3.29 8.14
CA PRO A 122 13.04 -3.10 9.09
C PRO A 122 13.02 -4.17 10.18
N TYR A 123 14.15 -4.34 10.84
CA TYR A 123 14.19 -5.00 12.14
C TYR A 123 13.77 -4.01 13.23
N LEU A 124 13.06 -4.49 14.22
CA LEU A 124 12.54 -3.72 15.33
C LEU A 124 13.35 -3.97 16.59
N LEU A 125 13.55 -2.92 17.35
CA LEU A 125 14.15 -2.95 18.68
C LEU A 125 13.04 -2.56 19.67
N ASP A 126 12.34 -3.55 20.23
CA ASP A 126 11.11 -3.36 21.02
C ASP A 126 11.30 -2.44 22.24
N LYS A 127 12.39 -2.62 22.95
CA LYS A 127 12.75 -1.80 24.13
C LYS A 127 13.64 -0.60 23.81
N GLY A 128 13.81 -0.28 22.52
CA GLY A 128 14.71 0.82 22.13
C GLY A 128 14.35 2.18 22.74
N ARG A 129 13.06 2.39 23.01
CA ARG A 129 12.56 3.65 23.58
C ARG A 129 12.78 3.75 25.11
N GLU A 130 12.73 2.62 25.81
CA GLU A 130 12.97 2.53 27.26
C GLU A 130 14.44 2.27 27.61
N GLY A 131 15.20 1.68 26.70
CA GLY A 131 16.59 1.29 26.82
C GLY A 131 16.80 -0.15 27.27
N TYR A 132 17.94 -0.68 26.91
CA TYR A 132 18.44 -2.02 27.33
C TYR A 132 19.43 -1.84 28.46
N ARG A 133 18.97 -1.99 29.70
CA ARG A 133 19.77 -1.63 30.88
C ARG A 133 20.76 -2.72 31.31
N LEU A 134 20.42 -3.99 31.11
CA LEU A 134 21.25 -5.13 31.49
C LEU A 134 20.85 -6.35 30.66
N GLY A 135 21.84 -7.13 30.22
CA GLY A 135 21.63 -8.36 29.45
C GLY A 135 21.47 -8.11 27.95
N ASN A 136 21.17 -9.18 27.21
CA ASN A 136 21.06 -9.15 25.75
C ASN A 136 19.70 -8.62 25.30
N GLY A 137 19.65 -7.95 24.13
CA GLY A 137 18.44 -7.60 23.42
C GLY A 137 18.18 -8.50 22.21
N LYS A 138 16.96 -8.46 21.68
CA LYS A 138 16.60 -9.14 20.44
C LYS A 138 16.28 -8.10 19.35
N LEU A 139 16.66 -8.42 18.13
CA LEU A 139 16.15 -7.76 16.93
C LEU A 139 15.00 -8.59 16.39
N ILE A 140 13.85 -7.96 16.19
CA ILE A 140 12.62 -8.61 15.71
C ILE A 140 12.46 -8.26 14.24
N ASP A 141 12.37 -9.26 13.38
CA ASP A 141 12.08 -9.06 11.96
C ASP A 141 10.61 -8.68 11.80
N SER A 142 10.35 -7.41 11.41
CA SER A 142 8.98 -6.93 11.24
C SER A 142 8.24 -7.61 10.09
N MET A 143 8.95 -8.11 9.09
CA MET A 143 8.33 -8.86 7.99
C MET A 143 7.69 -10.16 8.50
N ILE A 144 8.39 -10.86 9.38
CA ILE A 144 7.86 -12.06 10.03
C ILE A 144 6.77 -11.68 11.02
N GLN A 145 7.10 -10.79 11.95
CA GLN A 145 6.24 -10.45 13.09
C GLN A 145 4.88 -9.88 12.65
N ASP A 146 4.88 -8.96 11.68
CA ASP A 146 3.69 -8.20 11.30
C ASP A 146 2.99 -8.75 10.06
N GLY A 147 3.68 -9.57 9.26
CA GLY A 147 3.17 -10.02 7.98
C GLY A 147 3.03 -11.52 7.79
N LEU A 148 3.81 -12.34 8.47
CA LEU A 148 3.88 -13.78 8.20
C LEU A 148 3.55 -14.67 9.39
N TRP A 149 3.78 -14.18 10.63
CA TRP A 149 3.56 -14.97 11.83
C TRP A 149 2.07 -15.07 12.19
N ASP A 150 1.59 -16.28 12.44
CA ASP A 150 0.24 -16.49 12.98
C ASP A 150 0.28 -16.26 14.50
N VAL A 151 -0.28 -15.16 14.95
CA VAL A 151 -0.28 -14.78 16.38
C VAL A 151 -1.26 -15.57 17.25
N TYR A 152 -2.11 -16.38 16.64
CA TYR A 152 -3.16 -17.15 17.32
C TYR A 152 -2.80 -18.62 17.49
N ASN A 153 -2.01 -19.19 16.59
CA ASN A 153 -1.67 -20.60 16.54
C ASN A 153 -0.15 -20.77 16.44
N ASN A 154 0.51 -20.86 17.59
CA ASN A 154 1.95 -21.14 17.70
C ASN A 154 2.26 -22.63 17.52
#